data_d4f52f0b331cd488ed51ff35556e6a51
#
_entry.id   d4f52f0b331cd488ed51ff35556e6a51
#
_cell.length_a   1.000
_cell.length_b   1.000
_cell.length_c   1.000
_cell.angle_alpha   90.00
_cell.angle_beta   90.00
_cell.angle_gamma   90.00
#
_symmetry.space_group_name_H-M   'P 1'
#
loop_
_entity.id
_entity.type
_entity.pdbx_description
1 polymer ?
#
loop_
_entity_poly.entity_id
_entity_poly.type
_entity_poly.pdbx_seq_one_letter_code
_entity_poly.pdbx_strand_id
1 'polypeptide(L)'
;MRSTLQPYSYFNIICPPFKADIDINENLEQQAQALYANMFIQNSSNQWSAGILSDVAEITMGQSPKGDTYNEDGVGTVFFQGRGEFGFRFPTRRLFTTDPKRMAQSNDVLISIRAPVGDLNVAYEPCCIGRGLGAIRSRDGHQSFVLYTVFSLREKLNLFNGEGTVFGSINRDALNSMPIVIPTKEEMNQFEKIVAPMDAAIRNYYKEICRLEAVRDSLLPRLMSGEIDVSNINI
;
A
#
# COMPACT_ATOMS: atom_id res chain seq x y z
N MET A 1 26.03 -22.99 -4.11
CA MET A 1 24.68 -22.42 -4.06
C MET A 1 24.34 -22.09 -2.61
N ARG A 2 24.52 -20.85 -2.20
CA ARG A 2 24.07 -20.37 -0.89
C ARG A 2 22.67 -19.80 -1.08
N SER A 3 21.66 -20.47 -0.53
CA SER A 3 20.29 -19.96 -0.47
C SER A 3 20.29 -18.74 0.43
N THR A 4 20.09 -17.57 -0.15
CA THR A 4 19.77 -16.34 0.59
C THR A 4 18.34 -16.48 1.11
N LEU A 5 18.22 -17.12 2.29
CA LEU A 5 16.98 -17.06 3.07
C LEU A 5 16.74 -15.59 3.42
N GLN A 6 15.58 -15.08 3.05
CA GLN A 6 15.19 -13.72 3.38
C GLN A 6 15.18 -13.52 4.91
N PRO A 7 15.66 -12.40 5.44
CA PRO A 7 15.78 -12.17 6.87
C PRO A 7 14.47 -12.30 7.66
N TYR A 8 13.32 -12.19 6.98
CA TYR A 8 11.99 -12.37 7.56
C TYR A 8 11.67 -13.79 8.08
N SER A 9 12.32 -14.85 7.56
CA SER A 9 12.01 -16.23 7.96
C SER A 9 12.49 -16.58 9.38
N TYR A 10 13.59 -15.99 9.85
CA TYR A 10 14.10 -16.23 11.20
C TYR A 10 13.33 -15.44 12.26
N PHE A 11 12.81 -14.27 11.89
CA PHE A 11 12.11 -13.40 12.83
C PHE A 11 10.74 -13.96 13.26
N ASN A 12 10.05 -14.64 12.35
CA ASN A 12 8.77 -15.31 12.63
C ASN A 12 8.90 -16.47 13.66
N ILE A 13 10.11 -16.98 13.89
CA ILE A 13 10.37 -18.05 14.87
C ILE A 13 10.63 -17.47 16.26
N ILE A 14 11.14 -16.23 16.35
CA ILE A 14 11.66 -15.66 17.61
C ILE A 14 10.64 -14.74 18.30
N CYS A 15 9.63 -14.22 17.58
CA CYS A 15 8.68 -13.25 18.15
C CYS A 15 7.22 -13.58 17.79
N PRO A 16 6.56 -14.49 18.53
CA PRO A 16 5.16 -14.89 18.27
C PRO A 16 4.15 -13.74 18.15
N PRO A 17 4.21 -12.65 18.98
CA PRO A 17 3.28 -11.51 18.82
C PRO A 17 3.38 -10.82 17.46
N PHE A 18 4.59 -10.67 16.94
CA PHE A 18 4.84 -10.02 15.65
C PHE A 18 4.26 -10.81 14.47
N LYS A 19 4.35 -12.14 14.53
CA LYS A 19 3.73 -13.01 13.52
C LYS A 19 2.21 -12.91 13.56
N ALA A 20 1.63 -12.88 14.76
CA ALA A 20 0.19 -12.76 14.92
C ALA A 20 -0.37 -11.49 14.28
N ASP A 21 0.30 -10.34 14.43
CA ASP A 21 -0.12 -9.07 13.83
C ASP A 21 -0.05 -9.09 12.30
N ILE A 22 0.97 -9.75 11.73
CA ILE A 22 1.06 -9.95 10.27
C ILE A 22 -0.08 -10.84 9.77
N ASP A 23 -0.28 -11.99 10.42
CA ASP A 23 -1.34 -12.94 10.05
C ASP A 23 -2.74 -12.30 10.16
N ILE A 24 -2.97 -11.45 11.17
CA ILE A 24 -4.21 -10.67 11.34
C ILE A 24 -4.38 -9.67 10.20
N ASN A 25 -3.35 -8.94 9.84
CA ASN A 25 -3.40 -7.96 8.75
C ASN A 25 -3.73 -8.62 7.42
N GLU A 26 -3.07 -9.74 7.09
CA GLU A 26 -3.35 -10.50 5.87
C GLU A 26 -4.79 -11.02 5.86
N ASN A 27 -5.28 -11.51 6.99
CA ASN A 27 -6.64 -12.02 7.13
C ASN A 27 -7.69 -10.91 6.94
N LEU A 28 -7.49 -9.74 7.56
CA LEU A 28 -8.38 -8.58 7.41
C LEU A 28 -8.45 -8.11 5.95
N GLU A 29 -7.31 -8.05 5.26
CA GLU A 29 -7.27 -7.68 3.84
C GLU A 29 -8.02 -8.69 2.98
N GLN A 30 -7.79 -9.99 3.20
CA GLN A 30 -8.48 -11.06 2.47
C GLN A 30 -10.00 -11.03 2.71
N GLN A 31 -10.45 -10.79 3.94
CA GLN A 31 -11.87 -10.63 4.26
C GLN A 31 -12.49 -9.43 3.53
N ALA A 32 -11.80 -8.29 3.50
CA ALA A 32 -12.28 -7.10 2.81
C ALA A 32 -12.34 -7.32 1.28
N GLN A 33 -11.34 -7.99 0.69
CA GLN A 33 -11.36 -8.39 -0.73
C GLN A 33 -12.51 -9.37 -1.02
N ALA A 34 -12.74 -10.36 -0.16
CA ALA A 34 -13.82 -11.31 -0.32
C ALA A 34 -15.21 -10.64 -0.21
N LEU A 35 -15.35 -9.68 0.71
CA LEU A 35 -16.58 -8.89 0.84
C LEU A 35 -16.82 -8.03 -0.41
N TYR A 36 -15.78 -7.36 -0.93
CA TYR A 36 -15.87 -6.62 -2.18
C TYR A 36 -16.30 -7.51 -3.34
N ALA A 37 -15.66 -8.67 -3.49
CA ALA A 37 -15.99 -9.62 -4.54
C ALA A 37 -17.44 -10.14 -4.43
N ASN A 38 -17.89 -10.44 -3.22
CA ASN A 38 -19.26 -10.87 -2.96
C ASN A 38 -20.25 -9.77 -3.30
N MET A 39 -20.06 -8.55 -2.79
CA MET A 39 -21.01 -7.44 -2.97
C MET A 39 -21.05 -6.93 -4.41
N PHE A 40 -19.88 -6.80 -5.10
CA PHE A 40 -19.78 -6.01 -6.31
C PHE A 40 -19.35 -6.80 -7.56
N ILE A 41 -18.91 -8.06 -7.42
CA ILE A 41 -18.54 -8.90 -8.56
C ILE A 41 -19.55 -10.03 -8.75
N GLN A 42 -19.87 -10.77 -7.68
CA GLN A 42 -20.74 -11.95 -7.76
C GLN A 42 -22.24 -11.62 -7.76
N ASN A 43 -22.64 -10.58 -7.04
CA ASN A 43 -24.04 -10.18 -6.86
C ASN A 43 -24.34 -8.85 -7.57
N SER A 44 -24.03 -8.78 -8.87
CA SER A 44 -24.29 -7.57 -9.66
C SER A 44 -25.79 -7.23 -9.70
N SER A 45 -26.12 -5.93 -9.59
CA SER A 45 -27.48 -5.42 -9.63
C SER A 45 -27.74 -4.67 -10.95
N ASN A 46 -28.96 -4.78 -11.47
CA ASN A 46 -29.41 -4.01 -12.64
C ASN A 46 -29.54 -2.50 -12.37
N GLN A 47 -29.39 -2.08 -11.11
CA GLN A 47 -29.41 -0.67 -10.71
C GLN A 47 -28.03 0.00 -10.83
N TRP A 48 -26.98 -0.77 -11.09
CA TRP A 48 -25.63 -0.25 -11.19
C TRP A 48 -25.36 0.31 -12.59
N SER A 49 -24.54 1.34 -12.64
CA SER A 49 -24.12 1.93 -13.89
C SER A 49 -22.73 1.45 -14.30
N ALA A 50 -22.53 1.25 -15.59
CA ALA A 50 -21.19 1.13 -16.14
C ALA A 50 -20.54 2.52 -16.12
N GLY A 51 -19.28 2.58 -15.69
CA GLY A 51 -18.51 3.82 -15.61
C GLY A 51 -17.02 3.56 -15.77
N ILE A 52 -16.23 4.57 -15.49
CA ILE A 52 -14.77 4.51 -15.53
C ILE A 52 -14.19 4.94 -14.19
N LEU A 53 -12.94 4.57 -13.94
CA LEU A 53 -12.29 4.81 -12.64
C LEU A 53 -12.29 6.30 -12.25
N SER A 54 -12.16 7.21 -13.22
CA SER A 54 -12.19 8.66 -12.96
C SER A 54 -13.57 9.19 -12.53
N ASP A 55 -14.64 8.42 -12.66
CA ASP A 55 -15.97 8.84 -12.19
C ASP A 55 -16.04 8.81 -10.66
N VAL A 56 -15.35 7.86 -10.03
CA VAL A 56 -15.36 7.66 -8.57
C VAL A 56 -14.07 8.13 -7.89
N ALA A 57 -12.99 8.32 -8.65
CA ALA A 57 -11.68 8.65 -8.08
C ALA A 57 -10.96 9.76 -8.85
N GLU A 58 -10.11 10.49 -8.13
CA GLU A 58 -9.13 11.42 -8.69
C GLU A 58 -7.77 10.72 -8.78
N ILE A 59 -7.10 10.85 -9.94
CA ILE A 59 -5.80 10.23 -10.19
C ILE A 59 -4.72 11.30 -10.36
N THR A 60 -3.72 11.23 -9.50
CA THR A 60 -2.53 12.07 -9.55
C THR A 60 -1.35 11.24 -10.04
N MET A 61 -0.82 11.56 -11.21
CA MET A 61 0.42 10.94 -11.72
C MET A 61 1.63 11.57 -11.05
N GLY A 62 2.55 10.73 -10.59
CA GLY A 62 3.74 11.18 -9.89
C GLY A 62 4.75 11.89 -10.80
N GLN A 63 5.55 12.74 -10.19
CA GLN A 63 6.65 13.48 -10.81
C GLN A 63 7.84 13.49 -9.88
N SER A 64 8.97 12.96 -10.34
CA SER A 64 10.18 12.94 -9.53
C SER A 64 10.73 14.36 -9.32
N PRO A 65 11.07 14.75 -8.09
CA PRO A 65 11.83 15.96 -7.81
C PRO A 65 13.23 15.92 -8.43
N LYS A 66 14.01 16.97 -8.32
CA LYS A 66 15.40 16.98 -8.74
C LYS A 66 16.26 16.12 -7.82
N GLY A 67 17.23 15.40 -8.39
CA GLY A 67 18.06 14.44 -7.64
C GLY A 67 18.90 15.07 -6.51
N ASP A 68 19.27 16.33 -6.64
CA ASP A 68 20.00 17.09 -5.63
C ASP A 68 19.19 17.44 -4.38
N THR A 69 17.86 17.24 -4.44
CA THR A 69 16.95 17.44 -3.30
C THR A 69 16.72 16.18 -2.47
N TYR A 70 17.28 15.02 -2.88
CA TYR A 70 17.07 13.74 -2.19
C TYR A 70 18.01 13.58 -1.00
N ASN A 71 17.53 12.96 0.06
CA ASN A 71 18.32 12.56 1.22
C ASN A 71 17.72 11.31 1.89
N GLU A 72 18.55 10.64 2.69
CA GLU A 72 18.13 9.52 3.56
C GLU A 72 18.15 9.92 5.05
N ASP A 73 18.41 11.21 5.35
CA ASP A 73 18.51 11.76 6.70
C ASP A 73 17.15 12.12 7.31
N GLY A 74 16.06 11.90 6.59
CA GLY A 74 14.72 12.22 7.06
C GLY A 74 14.31 13.69 6.90
N VAL A 75 15.08 14.49 6.14
CA VAL A 75 14.81 15.90 5.97
C VAL A 75 13.80 16.16 4.85
N GLY A 76 12.70 16.83 5.17
CA GLY A 76 11.64 17.18 4.22
C GLY A 76 10.51 16.16 4.16
N THR A 77 9.97 15.93 2.96
CA THR A 77 8.82 15.05 2.73
C THR A 77 9.29 13.67 2.32
N VAL A 78 8.69 12.61 2.86
CA VAL A 78 8.96 11.23 2.41
C VAL A 78 8.65 11.10 0.92
N PHE A 79 9.56 10.46 0.17
CA PHE A 79 9.50 10.36 -1.28
C PHE A 79 9.58 8.90 -1.73
N PHE A 80 8.58 8.48 -2.50
CA PHE A 80 8.54 7.17 -3.14
C PHE A 80 8.70 7.32 -4.65
N GLN A 81 9.83 6.87 -5.17
CA GLN A 81 10.15 7.01 -6.60
C GLN A 81 9.36 6.02 -7.46
N GLY A 82 9.14 4.83 -6.94
CA GLY A 82 8.47 3.71 -7.57
C GLY A 82 8.06 2.66 -6.54
N ARG A 83 7.79 1.44 -6.97
CA ARG A 83 7.32 0.34 -6.12
C ARG A 83 8.40 -0.32 -5.26
N GLY A 84 9.66 0.09 -5.38
CA GLY A 84 10.78 -0.54 -4.66
C GLY A 84 10.65 -0.49 -3.14
N GLU A 85 9.92 0.49 -2.63
CA GLU A 85 9.63 0.66 -1.21
C GLU A 85 8.27 0.06 -0.79
N PHE A 86 7.51 -0.57 -1.71
CA PHE A 86 6.21 -1.16 -1.37
C PHE A 86 6.36 -2.34 -0.41
N GLY A 87 5.68 -2.25 0.72
CA GLY A 87 5.51 -3.33 1.68
C GLY A 87 4.19 -4.09 1.48
N PHE A 88 3.73 -4.80 2.52
CA PHE A 88 2.45 -5.52 2.47
C PHE A 88 1.28 -4.57 2.14
N ARG A 89 1.10 -3.49 2.89
CA ARG A 89 0.01 -2.52 2.73
C ARG A 89 0.54 -1.09 2.63
N PHE A 90 1.65 -0.77 3.26
CA PHE A 90 2.22 0.57 3.34
C PHE A 90 3.69 0.54 2.91
N PRO A 91 4.17 1.60 2.24
CA PRO A 91 5.55 1.66 1.80
C PRO A 91 6.50 1.97 2.96
N THR A 92 7.70 1.41 2.88
CA THR A 92 8.79 1.68 3.83
C THR A 92 9.46 3.02 3.54
N ARG A 93 9.62 3.84 4.55
CA ARG A 93 10.33 5.12 4.44
C ARG A 93 11.81 4.86 4.24
N ARG A 94 12.38 5.41 3.19
CA ARG A 94 13.82 5.34 2.93
C ARG A 94 14.35 6.67 2.38
N LEU A 95 13.64 7.27 1.45
CA LEU A 95 14.09 8.45 0.74
C LEU A 95 13.17 9.64 1.05
N PHE A 96 13.75 10.81 1.18
CA PHE A 96 13.07 12.08 1.47
C PHE A 96 13.47 13.12 0.42
N THR A 97 12.65 14.17 0.27
CA THR A 97 12.96 15.30 -0.61
C THR A 97 12.60 16.63 0.07
N THR A 98 13.45 17.62 -0.15
CA THR A 98 13.21 19.01 0.31
C THR A 98 12.38 19.82 -0.69
N ASP A 99 12.12 19.29 -1.91
CA ASP A 99 11.38 19.96 -2.98
C ASP A 99 10.30 19.04 -3.59
N PRO A 100 9.22 18.68 -2.83
CA PRO A 100 8.19 17.76 -3.30
C PRO A 100 7.42 18.36 -4.48
N LYS A 101 7.15 17.56 -5.53
CA LYS A 101 6.46 18.00 -6.76
C LYS A 101 5.01 17.54 -6.84
N ARG A 102 4.76 16.26 -6.64
CA ARG A 102 3.42 15.66 -6.66
C ARG A 102 3.18 14.92 -5.37
N MET A 103 2.10 15.26 -4.71
CA MET A 103 1.76 14.73 -3.38
C MET A 103 0.63 13.72 -3.48
N ALA A 104 0.79 12.61 -2.78
CA ALA A 104 -0.30 11.76 -2.31
C ALA A 104 -0.65 12.14 -0.88
N GLN A 105 -1.90 12.01 -0.51
CA GLN A 105 -2.35 12.20 0.88
C GLN A 105 -2.40 10.85 1.61
N SER A 106 -2.50 10.92 2.92
CA SER A 106 -2.74 9.73 3.74
C SER A 106 -3.98 8.97 3.24
N ASN A 107 -3.88 7.67 3.13
CA ASN A 107 -4.86 6.71 2.62
C ASN A 107 -5.09 6.72 1.09
N ASP A 108 -4.42 7.56 0.31
CA ASP A 108 -4.46 7.41 -1.14
C ASP A 108 -3.91 6.03 -1.55
N VAL A 109 -4.54 5.41 -2.54
CA VAL A 109 -4.01 4.18 -3.14
C VAL A 109 -2.83 4.53 -4.03
N LEU A 110 -1.66 4.01 -3.72
CA LEU A 110 -0.47 4.11 -4.54
C LEU A 110 -0.45 2.95 -5.55
N ILE A 111 -0.27 3.26 -6.81
CA ILE A 111 -0.19 2.26 -7.88
C ILE A 111 1.11 2.42 -8.65
N SER A 112 1.79 1.29 -8.94
CA SER A 112 2.91 1.31 -9.87
C SER A 112 2.41 1.50 -11.31
N ILE A 113 2.92 2.52 -12.00
CA ILE A 113 2.55 2.86 -13.37
C ILE A 113 3.60 2.46 -14.39
N ARG A 114 4.69 1.87 -13.95
CA ARG A 114 5.75 1.27 -14.76
C ARG A 114 5.94 -0.19 -14.37
N ALA A 115 6.46 -0.99 -15.30
CA ALA A 115 6.60 -2.43 -15.13
C ALA A 115 7.37 -2.81 -13.86
N PRO A 116 6.82 -3.75 -13.09
CA PRO A 116 5.47 -4.33 -13.18
C PRO A 116 4.39 -3.31 -12.85
N VAL A 117 3.44 -3.13 -13.78
CA VAL A 117 2.29 -2.23 -13.64
C VAL A 117 1.24 -2.89 -12.75
N GLY A 118 0.61 -2.11 -11.87
CA GLY A 118 -0.53 -2.57 -11.08
C GLY A 118 -0.19 -3.11 -9.70
N ASP A 119 1.06 -3.02 -9.24
CA ASP A 119 1.35 -3.24 -7.82
C ASP A 119 0.76 -2.09 -7.01
N LEU A 120 0.11 -2.45 -5.90
CA LEU A 120 -0.66 -1.53 -5.06
C LEU A 120 -0.06 -1.41 -3.68
N ASN A 121 -0.16 -0.21 -3.14
CA ASN A 121 0.13 0.10 -1.75
C ASN A 121 -0.80 1.23 -1.28
N VAL A 122 -0.72 1.65 -0.03
CA VAL A 122 -1.51 2.76 0.51
C VAL A 122 -0.58 3.77 1.16
N ALA A 123 -0.75 5.05 0.88
CA ALA A 123 0.03 6.10 1.51
C ALA A 123 -0.25 6.14 3.02
N TYR A 124 0.75 5.79 3.84
CA TYR A 124 0.62 5.83 5.28
C TYR A 124 0.48 7.28 5.81
N GLU A 125 1.15 8.21 5.17
CA GLU A 125 1.18 9.64 5.46
C GLU A 125 1.23 10.44 4.15
N PRO A 126 1.04 11.76 4.17
CA PRO A 126 1.28 12.58 3.00
C PRO A 126 2.71 12.39 2.50
N CYS A 127 2.85 12.05 1.20
CA CYS A 127 4.13 11.70 0.61
C CYS A 127 4.28 12.26 -0.81
N CYS A 128 5.51 12.52 -1.22
CA CYS A 128 5.84 12.84 -2.60
C CYS A 128 5.92 11.55 -3.43
N ILE A 129 5.32 11.55 -4.63
CA ILE A 129 5.33 10.40 -5.54
C ILE A 129 6.09 10.72 -6.82
N GLY A 130 6.99 9.81 -7.17
CA GLY A 130 7.83 9.90 -8.36
C GLY A 130 7.18 9.33 -9.61
N ARG A 131 7.91 9.42 -10.74
CA ARG A 131 7.44 9.03 -12.09
C ARG A 131 7.07 7.54 -12.24
N GLY A 132 7.36 6.72 -11.25
CA GLY A 132 6.99 5.30 -11.23
C GLY A 132 5.63 5.03 -10.60
N LEU A 133 5.02 6.03 -9.97
CA LEU A 133 3.79 5.88 -9.18
C LEU A 133 2.66 6.81 -9.65
N GLY A 134 1.43 6.37 -9.42
CA GLY A 134 0.22 7.18 -9.37
C GLY A 134 -0.42 7.10 -7.98
N ALA A 135 -1.18 8.12 -7.60
CA ALA A 135 -2.02 8.13 -6.41
C ALA A 135 -3.49 8.25 -6.82
N ILE A 136 -4.34 7.45 -6.18
CA ILE A 136 -5.76 7.35 -6.49
C ILE A 136 -6.54 7.64 -5.22
N ARG A 137 -7.41 8.66 -5.27
CA ARG A 137 -8.23 9.13 -4.16
C ARG A 137 -9.70 9.10 -4.51
N SER A 138 -10.54 8.63 -3.61
CA SER A 138 -11.98 8.74 -3.75
C SER A 138 -12.43 10.20 -3.85
N ARG A 139 -13.41 10.47 -4.73
CA ARG A 139 -14.02 11.81 -4.88
C ARG A 139 -15.02 12.14 -3.78
N ASP A 140 -15.63 11.14 -3.18
CA ASP A 140 -16.78 11.27 -2.28
C ASP A 140 -16.58 10.60 -0.90
N GLY A 141 -15.35 10.17 -0.60
CA GLY A 141 -14.99 9.61 0.69
C GLY A 141 -15.05 8.08 0.80
N HIS A 142 -15.47 7.37 -0.26
CA HIS A 142 -15.49 5.89 -0.29
C HIS A 142 -14.10 5.34 -0.66
N GLN A 143 -13.11 5.59 0.21
CA GLN A 143 -11.71 5.26 -0.08
C GLN A 143 -11.45 3.75 -0.08
N SER A 144 -12.10 2.99 0.82
CA SER A 144 -12.00 1.53 0.80
C SER A 144 -12.63 0.93 -0.46
N PHE A 145 -13.78 1.46 -0.92
CA PHE A 145 -14.37 1.04 -2.19
C PHE A 145 -13.39 1.26 -3.34
N VAL A 146 -12.76 2.43 -3.44
CA VAL A 146 -11.75 2.73 -4.47
C VAL A 146 -10.57 1.77 -4.39
N LEU A 147 -10.04 1.51 -3.19
CA LEU A 147 -8.92 0.60 -2.98
C LEU A 147 -9.25 -0.81 -3.52
N TYR A 148 -10.36 -1.39 -3.10
CA TYR A 148 -10.73 -2.75 -3.50
C TYR A 148 -11.22 -2.83 -4.95
N THR A 149 -11.75 -1.74 -5.50
CA THR A 149 -11.99 -1.61 -6.96
C THR A 149 -10.66 -1.74 -7.72
N VAL A 150 -9.63 -1.01 -7.33
CA VAL A 150 -8.33 -1.08 -8.00
C VAL A 150 -7.67 -2.45 -7.82
N PHE A 151 -7.83 -3.11 -6.67
CA PHE A 151 -7.43 -4.51 -6.48
C PHE A 151 -8.10 -5.45 -7.49
N SER A 152 -9.40 -5.27 -7.74
CA SER A 152 -10.15 -6.09 -8.69
C SER A 152 -9.72 -5.87 -10.15
N LEU A 153 -9.10 -4.74 -10.45
CA LEU A 153 -8.57 -4.43 -11.78
C LEU A 153 -7.20 -5.03 -12.06
N ARG A 154 -6.59 -5.77 -11.13
CA ARG A 154 -5.21 -6.27 -11.24
C ARG A 154 -4.94 -7.05 -12.52
N GLU A 155 -5.85 -7.92 -12.94
CA GLU A 155 -5.70 -8.68 -14.19
C GLU A 155 -5.69 -7.76 -15.41
N LYS A 156 -6.56 -6.74 -15.44
CA LYS A 156 -6.59 -5.76 -16.52
C LYS A 156 -5.32 -4.88 -16.53
N LEU A 157 -4.82 -4.50 -15.36
CA LEU A 157 -3.57 -3.76 -15.20
C LEU A 157 -2.37 -4.56 -15.66
N ASN A 158 -2.36 -5.87 -15.45
CA ASN A 158 -1.30 -6.77 -15.90
C ASN A 158 -1.12 -6.77 -17.43
N LEU A 159 -2.17 -6.47 -18.20
CA LEU A 159 -2.07 -6.35 -19.67
C LEU A 159 -1.15 -5.21 -20.12
N PHE A 160 -0.88 -4.24 -19.25
CA PHE A 160 0.03 -3.12 -19.53
C PHE A 160 1.51 -3.46 -19.23
N ASN A 161 1.83 -4.66 -18.77
CA ASN A 161 3.21 -5.03 -18.43
C ASN A 161 4.12 -5.24 -19.66
N GLY A 162 3.55 -5.25 -20.88
CA GLY A 162 4.30 -5.47 -22.11
C GLY A 162 4.73 -6.93 -22.31
N GLU A 163 5.16 -7.25 -23.50
CA GLU A 163 5.73 -8.56 -23.85
C GLU A 163 7.20 -8.43 -24.24
N GLY A 164 8.03 -9.35 -23.77
CA GLY A 164 9.44 -9.41 -24.14
C GLY A 164 10.30 -8.32 -23.51
N THR A 165 11.11 -7.62 -24.32
CA THR A 165 12.07 -6.57 -23.86
C THR A 165 11.47 -5.18 -23.70
N VAL A 166 10.18 -4.99 -24.03
CA VAL A 166 9.51 -3.69 -23.92
C VAL A 166 8.94 -3.57 -22.50
N PHE A 167 9.49 -2.64 -21.72
CA PHE A 167 8.96 -2.32 -20.39
C PHE A 167 7.60 -1.65 -20.51
N GLY A 168 6.57 -2.30 -19.95
CA GLY A 168 5.21 -1.79 -19.93
C GLY A 168 5.06 -0.54 -19.05
N SER A 169 4.07 0.25 -19.38
CA SER A 169 3.63 1.38 -18.56
C SER A 169 2.17 1.68 -18.84
N ILE A 170 1.48 2.26 -17.84
CA ILE A 170 0.15 2.79 -18.01
C ILE A 170 0.19 4.32 -17.90
N ASN A 171 -0.45 5.01 -18.83
CA ASN A 171 -0.57 6.46 -18.79
C ASN A 171 -1.85 6.89 -18.03
N ARG A 172 -1.97 8.21 -17.80
CA ARG A 172 -3.09 8.78 -17.06
C ARG A 172 -4.43 8.47 -17.71
N ASP A 173 -4.53 8.59 -19.01
CA ASP A 173 -5.80 8.44 -19.74
C ASP A 173 -6.27 6.99 -19.72
N ALA A 174 -5.37 6.04 -19.91
CA ALA A 174 -5.68 4.61 -19.79
C ALA A 174 -6.12 4.24 -18.37
N LEU A 175 -5.46 4.78 -17.33
CA LEU A 175 -5.85 4.53 -15.95
C LEU A 175 -7.19 5.18 -15.60
N ASN A 176 -7.43 6.43 -16.02
CA ASN A 176 -8.70 7.12 -15.85
C ASN A 176 -9.87 6.38 -16.52
N SER A 177 -9.65 5.86 -17.72
CA SER A 177 -10.67 5.18 -18.53
C SER A 177 -10.85 3.69 -18.21
N MET A 178 -10.21 3.17 -17.15
CA MET A 178 -10.42 1.80 -16.71
C MET A 178 -11.89 1.54 -16.43
N PRO A 179 -12.52 0.55 -17.12
CA PRO A 179 -13.94 0.29 -16.95
C PRO A 179 -14.20 -0.38 -15.61
N ILE A 180 -15.14 0.22 -14.87
CA ILE A 180 -15.62 -0.27 -13.58
C ILE A 180 -17.15 -0.31 -13.57
N VAL A 181 -17.69 -0.97 -12.57
CA VAL A 181 -19.10 -0.89 -12.22
C VAL A 181 -19.26 0.06 -11.04
N ILE A 182 -20.23 0.96 -11.12
CA ILE A 182 -20.51 1.93 -10.07
C ILE A 182 -21.80 1.52 -9.36
N PRO A 183 -21.72 1.00 -8.11
CA PRO A 183 -22.87 0.64 -7.30
C PRO A 183 -23.65 1.89 -6.87
N THR A 184 -24.81 1.65 -6.24
CA THR A 184 -25.56 2.73 -5.59
C THR A 184 -24.75 3.33 -4.42
N LYS A 185 -25.04 4.59 -4.07
CA LYS A 185 -24.40 5.23 -2.90
C LYS A 185 -24.66 4.48 -1.61
N GLU A 186 -25.84 3.91 -1.46
CA GLU A 186 -26.25 3.12 -0.31
C GLU A 186 -25.38 1.87 -0.14
N GLU A 187 -25.09 1.16 -1.24
CA GLU A 187 -24.24 -0.03 -1.22
C GLU A 187 -22.78 0.34 -0.98
N MET A 188 -22.28 1.40 -1.58
CA MET A 188 -20.93 1.91 -1.27
C MET A 188 -20.79 2.35 0.18
N ASN A 189 -21.80 3.03 0.76
CA ASN A 189 -21.82 3.40 2.17
C ASN A 189 -21.85 2.17 3.10
N GLN A 190 -22.61 1.12 2.73
CA GLN A 190 -22.64 -0.13 3.50
C GLN A 190 -21.29 -0.82 3.49
N PHE A 191 -20.64 -0.90 2.33
CA PHE A 191 -19.30 -1.46 2.20
C PHE A 191 -18.28 -0.67 3.02
N GLU A 192 -18.25 0.65 2.89
CA GLU A 192 -17.33 1.54 3.62
C GLU A 192 -17.51 1.41 5.13
N LYS A 193 -18.76 1.33 5.61
CA LYS A 193 -19.07 1.15 7.04
C LYS A 193 -18.47 -0.12 7.63
N ILE A 194 -18.35 -1.18 6.83
CA ILE A 194 -17.79 -2.46 7.28
C ILE A 194 -16.27 -2.48 7.09
N VAL A 195 -15.78 -2.02 5.93
CA VAL A 195 -14.39 -2.22 5.51
C VAL A 195 -13.46 -1.11 6.01
N ALA A 196 -13.91 0.14 6.12
CA ALA A 196 -13.06 1.22 6.63
C ALA A 196 -12.52 0.95 8.06
N PRO A 197 -13.31 0.37 9.00
CA PRO A 197 -12.76 -0.09 10.28
C PRO A 197 -11.70 -1.20 10.15
N MET A 198 -11.82 -2.11 9.17
CA MET A 198 -10.82 -3.15 8.91
C MET A 198 -9.53 -2.53 8.38
N ASP A 199 -9.61 -1.60 7.42
CA ASP A 199 -8.45 -0.85 6.91
C ASP A 199 -7.78 -0.01 8.02
N ALA A 200 -8.57 0.56 8.93
CA ALA A 200 -8.05 1.28 10.09
C ALA A 200 -7.33 0.33 11.09
N ALA A 201 -7.85 -0.89 11.28
CA ALA A 201 -7.21 -1.90 12.11
C ALA A 201 -5.87 -2.33 11.50
N ILE A 202 -5.80 -2.62 10.19
CA ILE A 202 -4.56 -2.93 9.46
C ILE A 202 -3.53 -1.81 9.68
N ARG A 203 -3.96 -0.56 9.60
CA ARG A 203 -3.09 0.61 9.82
C ARG A 203 -2.56 0.67 11.27
N ASN A 204 -3.39 0.35 12.25
CA ASN A 204 -2.98 0.35 13.66
C ASN A 204 -1.99 -0.79 13.96
N TYR A 205 -2.23 -1.99 13.45
CA TYR A 205 -1.28 -3.10 13.55
C TYR A 205 0.04 -2.80 12.85
N TYR A 206 0.02 -2.19 11.68
CA TYR A 206 1.24 -1.74 11.01
C TYR A 206 2.04 -0.75 11.86
N LYS A 207 1.35 0.21 12.49
CA LYS A 207 2.00 1.17 13.41
C LYS A 207 2.65 0.46 14.58
N GLU A 208 2.01 -0.55 15.16
CA GLU A 208 2.56 -1.32 16.27
C GLU A 208 3.76 -2.18 15.81
N ILE A 209 3.66 -2.80 14.65
CA ILE A 209 4.78 -3.52 14.02
C ILE A 209 6.01 -2.61 13.89
N CYS A 210 5.86 -1.42 13.29
CA CYS A 210 6.95 -0.45 13.14
C CYS A 210 7.55 -0.03 14.50
N ARG A 211 6.71 0.12 15.53
CA ARG A 211 7.16 0.44 16.89
C ARG A 211 7.97 -0.71 17.50
N LEU A 212 7.48 -1.92 17.38
CA LEU A 212 8.18 -3.11 17.89
C LEU A 212 9.51 -3.33 17.17
N GLU A 213 9.57 -3.10 15.85
CA GLU A 213 10.80 -3.14 15.07
C GLU A 213 11.83 -2.11 15.58
N ALA A 214 11.38 -0.86 15.79
CA ALA A 214 12.25 0.19 16.30
C ALA A 214 12.79 -0.14 17.73
N VAL A 215 11.96 -0.71 18.60
CA VAL A 215 12.38 -1.17 19.94
C VAL A 215 13.41 -2.29 19.82
N ARG A 216 13.13 -3.31 19.00
CA ARG A 216 14.07 -4.41 18.73
C ARG A 216 15.42 -3.88 18.25
N ASP A 217 15.41 -3.02 17.25
CA ASP A 217 16.63 -2.53 16.61
C ASP A 217 17.47 -1.63 17.55
N SER A 218 16.81 -0.98 18.51
CA SER A 218 17.47 -0.21 19.56
C SER A 218 18.05 -1.10 20.68
N LEU A 219 17.37 -2.19 21.02
CA LEU A 219 17.78 -3.07 22.14
C LEU A 219 18.78 -4.13 21.71
N LEU A 220 18.68 -4.68 20.51
CA LEU A 220 19.49 -5.80 20.07
C LEU A 220 21.00 -5.52 20.12
N PRO A 221 21.55 -4.39 19.66
CA PRO A 221 22.96 -4.08 19.79
C PRO A 221 23.43 -3.96 21.24
N ARG A 222 22.59 -3.40 22.11
CA ARG A 222 22.89 -3.21 23.54
C ARG A 222 22.91 -4.53 24.32
N LEU A 223 22.04 -5.46 23.93
CA LEU A 223 22.04 -6.83 24.45
C LEU A 223 23.29 -7.58 23.98
N MET A 224 23.64 -7.49 22.71
CA MET A 224 24.78 -8.15 22.11
C MET A 224 26.13 -7.64 22.67
N SER A 225 26.21 -6.36 23.01
CA SER A 225 27.39 -5.73 23.62
C SER A 225 27.52 -6.01 25.13
N GLY A 226 26.49 -6.60 25.76
CA GLY A 226 26.46 -6.81 27.23
C GLY A 226 26.17 -5.52 28.02
N GLU A 227 25.77 -4.43 27.36
CA GLU A 227 25.37 -3.18 28.03
C GLU A 227 24.09 -3.39 28.87
N ILE A 228 23.21 -4.29 28.40
CA ILE A 228 21.99 -4.67 29.11
C ILE A 228 22.21 -6.08 29.65
N ASP A 229 22.25 -6.21 30.99
CA ASP A 229 22.32 -7.50 31.68
C ASP A 229 20.92 -8.11 31.80
N VAL A 230 20.76 -9.31 31.26
CA VAL A 230 19.49 -10.07 31.28
C VAL A 230 19.55 -11.30 32.17
N SER A 231 20.65 -11.50 32.94
CA SER A 231 20.87 -12.70 33.77
C SER A 231 19.81 -12.90 34.87
N ASN A 232 19.07 -11.84 35.23
CA ASN A 232 18.02 -11.86 36.25
C ASN A 232 16.59 -11.85 35.67
N ILE A 233 16.42 -11.97 34.35
CA ILE A 233 15.09 -12.02 33.73
C ILE A 233 14.64 -13.49 33.68
N ASN A 234 13.62 -13.84 34.49
CA ASN A 234 12.93 -15.13 34.37
C ASN A 234 12.03 -15.08 33.12
N ILE A 235 12.33 -15.92 32.15
CA ILE A 235 11.53 -16.10 30.90
C ILE A 235 10.55 -17.26 31.11
#